data_fbff8447bba3b3f06a70b76e04a41ed0
#
_entry.id   fbff8447bba3b3f06a70b76e04a41ed0
#
_cell.length_a   1.000
_cell.length_b   1.000
_cell.length_c   1.000
_cell.angle_alpha   90.00
_cell.angle_beta   90.00
_cell.angle_gamma   90.00
#
_symmetry.space_group_name_H-M   'P 1'
#
loop_
_entity.id
_entity.type
_entity.pdbx_description
1 polymer ?
#
loop_
_entity_poly.entity_id
_entity_poly.type
_entity_poly.pdbx_seq_one_letter_code
_entity_poly.pdbx_strand_id
1 'polypeptide(L)'
;MRSATMEELPEIVNFIYERFSNLEHFNFLTEYMDHSEEVLKKFIETELLLFLKHGKVQIYGEPIVGMISSIPSKKLTLFRQFLYSLPSRKILKELPVEDRRRLLKKNKLVAEIHHTLPWHKKYTKNSYYIAQIAVAKEAKGTGVMRKLLTPIFADCQRQNMDIVLETMTEANVPIYEHFGFKLAEIHQSQNVPYEEYCLIKRAKKN
;
A
#
# COMPACT_ATOMS: atom_id res chain seq x y z
N MET A 1 17.48 -8.42 -5.13
CA MET A 1 16.16 -8.40 -4.46
C MET A 1 16.00 -9.69 -3.70
N ARG A 2 15.56 -9.64 -2.46
CA ARG A 2 15.32 -10.78 -1.57
C ARG A 2 14.02 -10.61 -0.80
N SER A 3 13.51 -11.69 -0.22
CA SER A 3 12.36 -11.63 0.68
C SER A 3 12.79 -11.03 2.01
N ALA A 4 11.94 -10.20 2.57
CA ALA A 4 12.10 -9.67 3.92
C ALA A 4 11.80 -10.73 4.97
N THR A 5 12.45 -10.62 6.14
CA THR A 5 12.19 -11.45 7.32
C THR A 5 11.38 -10.68 8.37
N MET A 6 10.88 -11.40 9.37
CA MET A 6 10.18 -10.77 10.51
C MET A 6 11.10 -9.91 11.37
N GLU A 7 12.39 -10.23 11.42
CA GLU A 7 13.39 -9.48 12.19
C GLU A 7 13.66 -8.11 11.58
N GLU A 8 13.49 -7.97 10.26
CA GLU A 8 13.68 -6.72 9.52
C GLU A 8 12.44 -5.81 9.55
N LEU A 9 11.32 -6.29 10.10
CA LEU A 9 10.06 -5.53 10.12
C LEU A 9 10.21 -4.10 10.67
N PRO A 10 10.91 -3.86 11.80
CA PRO A 10 11.09 -2.50 12.32
C PRO A 10 11.85 -1.58 11.35
N GLU A 11 12.89 -2.08 10.67
CA GLU A 11 13.65 -1.32 9.68
C GLU A 11 12.78 -0.96 8.47
N ILE A 12 12.00 -1.93 7.97
CA ILE A 12 11.10 -1.72 6.83
C ILE A 12 10.00 -0.72 7.18
N VAL A 13 9.44 -0.79 8.40
CA VAL A 13 8.44 0.18 8.89
C VAL A 13 9.02 1.59 8.88
N ASN A 14 10.22 1.78 9.42
CA ASN A 14 10.90 3.07 9.41
C ASN A 14 11.16 3.56 7.99
N PHE A 15 11.66 2.68 7.11
CA PHE A 15 11.91 3.00 5.71
C PHE A 15 10.65 3.49 4.99
N ILE A 16 9.51 2.83 5.19
CA ILE A 16 8.23 3.24 4.61
C ILE A 16 7.74 4.56 5.22
N TYR A 17 7.79 4.67 6.55
CA TYR A 17 7.37 5.88 7.25
C TYR A 17 8.10 7.12 6.73
N GLU A 18 9.41 7.08 6.58
CA GLU A 18 10.22 8.19 6.06
C GLU A 18 9.85 8.58 4.61
N ARG A 19 9.30 7.67 3.82
CA ARG A 19 8.91 7.92 2.41
C ARG A 19 7.48 8.40 2.28
N PHE A 20 6.60 7.98 3.18
CA PHE A 20 5.16 8.17 3.06
C PHE A 20 4.57 9.14 4.07
N SER A 21 5.25 9.45 5.18
CA SER A 21 4.72 10.30 6.26
C SER A 21 4.24 11.67 5.78
N ASN A 22 4.86 12.23 4.74
CA ASN A 22 4.49 13.53 4.17
C ASN A 22 3.47 13.44 3.03
N LEU A 23 2.95 12.25 2.72
CA LEU A 23 1.91 12.12 1.70
C LEU A 23 0.57 12.64 2.22
N GLU A 24 -0.20 13.26 1.35
CA GLU A 24 -1.43 13.98 1.70
C GLU A 24 -2.43 13.10 2.45
N HIS A 25 -2.57 11.84 2.06
CA HIS A 25 -3.48 10.90 2.72
C HIS A 25 -3.06 10.56 4.16
N PHE A 26 -1.75 10.47 4.46
CA PHE A 26 -1.28 10.30 5.83
C PHE A 26 -1.43 11.57 6.65
N ASN A 27 -1.07 12.72 6.06
CA ASN A 27 -1.29 14.02 6.70
C ASN A 27 -2.77 14.25 7.03
N PHE A 28 -3.68 13.92 6.10
CA PHE A 28 -5.11 14.03 6.34
C PHE A 28 -5.58 13.14 7.50
N LEU A 29 -5.09 11.90 7.59
CA LEU A 29 -5.48 10.97 8.64
C LEU A 29 -5.01 11.41 10.03
N THR A 30 -3.82 11.99 10.12
CA THR A 30 -3.16 12.30 11.41
C THR A 30 -3.08 13.81 11.69
N GLU A 31 -3.84 14.62 10.95
CA GLU A 31 -3.90 16.06 11.11
C GLU A 31 -4.22 16.45 12.56
N TYR A 32 -3.39 17.33 13.14
CA TYR A 32 -3.48 17.79 14.53
C TYR A 32 -3.32 16.71 15.61
N MET A 33 -2.62 15.62 15.31
CA MET A 33 -2.31 14.58 16.29
C MET A 33 -0.87 14.68 16.75
N ASP A 34 -0.65 14.68 18.06
CA ASP A 34 0.69 14.69 18.66
C ASP A 34 1.42 13.35 18.48
N HIS A 35 0.67 12.25 18.40
CA HIS A 35 1.19 10.87 18.27
C HIS A 35 1.12 10.34 16.82
N SER A 36 1.18 11.23 15.82
CA SER A 36 1.02 10.86 14.41
C SER A 36 2.03 9.81 13.92
N GLU A 37 3.30 9.95 14.30
CA GLU A 37 4.36 9.02 13.91
C GLU A 37 4.10 7.59 14.43
N GLU A 38 3.78 7.47 15.72
CA GLU A 38 3.52 6.17 16.36
C GLU A 38 2.32 5.47 15.72
N VAL A 39 1.25 6.22 15.48
CA VAL A 39 0.04 5.72 14.83
C VAL A 39 0.32 5.24 13.40
N LEU A 40 1.02 6.04 12.60
CA LEU A 40 1.35 5.68 11.22
C LEU A 40 2.29 4.48 11.14
N LYS A 41 3.32 4.45 11.97
CA LYS A 41 4.23 3.29 12.03
C LYS A 41 3.48 2.02 12.42
N LYS A 42 2.52 2.12 13.34
CA LYS A 42 1.71 0.95 13.73
C LYS A 42 0.77 0.49 12.63
N PHE A 43 0.21 1.39 11.84
CA PHE A 43 -0.59 1.02 10.67
C PHE A 43 0.26 0.32 9.61
N ILE A 44 1.43 0.88 9.29
CA ILE A 44 2.39 0.30 8.36
C ILE A 44 2.81 -1.10 8.83
N GLU A 45 3.20 -1.25 10.10
CA GLU A 45 3.58 -2.54 10.70
C GLU A 45 2.48 -3.58 10.55
N THR A 46 1.25 -3.19 10.91
CA THR A 46 0.09 -4.08 10.89
C THR A 46 -0.22 -4.58 9.46
N GLU A 47 -0.11 -3.71 8.49
CA GLU A 47 -0.28 -4.06 7.09
C GLU A 47 0.85 -4.98 6.61
N LEU A 48 2.11 -4.65 6.89
CA LEU A 48 3.27 -5.46 6.52
C LEU A 48 3.20 -6.88 7.09
N LEU A 49 2.72 -7.05 8.32
CA LEU A 49 2.52 -8.38 8.93
C LEU A 49 1.58 -9.26 8.10
N LEU A 50 0.53 -8.68 7.53
CA LEU A 50 -0.37 -9.40 6.64
C LEU A 50 0.37 -9.90 5.38
N PHE A 51 1.18 -9.02 4.78
CA PHE A 51 1.93 -9.35 3.56
C PHE A 51 3.09 -10.30 3.82
N LEU A 52 3.82 -10.17 4.92
CA LEU A 52 4.86 -11.12 5.32
C LEU A 52 4.30 -12.54 5.48
N LYS A 53 3.11 -12.67 6.05
CA LYS A 53 2.52 -13.99 6.34
C LYS A 53 1.74 -14.60 5.17
N HIS A 54 1.07 -13.82 4.36
CA HIS A 54 0.15 -14.33 3.34
C HIS A 54 0.50 -13.93 1.91
N GLY A 55 1.35 -12.93 1.75
CA GLY A 55 1.83 -12.39 0.50
C GLY A 55 3.34 -12.49 0.34
N LYS A 56 3.92 -11.39 -0.13
CA LYS A 56 5.37 -11.20 -0.24
C LYS A 56 5.72 -9.78 0.19
N VAL A 57 6.75 -9.62 0.99
CA VAL A 57 7.48 -8.36 1.19
C VAL A 57 8.89 -8.59 0.68
N GLN A 58 9.30 -7.82 -0.31
CA GLN A 58 10.59 -7.95 -0.96
C GLN A 58 11.35 -6.63 -0.85
N ILE A 59 12.65 -6.73 -0.57
CA ILE A 59 13.55 -5.59 -0.39
C ILE A 59 14.72 -5.65 -1.36
N TYR A 60 15.26 -4.48 -1.68
CA TYR A 60 16.40 -4.32 -2.57
C TYR A 60 17.42 -3.38 -1.94
N GLY A 61 18.69 -3.80 -1.96
CA GLY A 61 19.83 -3.05 -1.41
C GLY A 61 20.10 -3.36 0.06
N GLU A 62 21.35 -3.03 0.48
CA GLU A 62 21.83 -3.01 1.88
C GLU A 62 22.71 -1.77 2.00
N PRO A 63 22.24 -0.72 2.71
CA PRO A 63 20.93 -0.59 3.36
C PRO A 63 19.74 -0.66 2.37
N ILE A 64 18.52 -0.78 2.87
CA ILE A 64 17.31 -0.87 2.04
C ILE A 64 17.14 0.39 1.18
N VAL A 65 17.21 0.23 -0.15
CA VAL A 65 16.97 1.32 -1.10
C VAL A 65 15.64 1.19 -1.85
N GLY A 66 14.96 0.05 -1.70
CA GLY A 66 13.63 -0.15 -2.26
C GLY A 66 12.92 -1.34 -1.65
N MET A 67 11.60 -1.25 -1.56
CA MET A 67 10.76 -2.34 -1.10
C MET A 67 9.44 -2.41 -1.88
N ILE A 68 8.84 -3.59 -1.90
CA ILE A 68 7.52 -3.83 -2.46
C ILE A 68 6.77 -4.87 -1.62
N SER A 69 5.51 -4.57 -1.27
CA SER A 69 4.60 -5.50 -0.65
C SER A 69 3.48 -5.89 -1.62
N SER A 70 3.16 -7.18 -1.69
CA SER A 70 2.23 -7.69 -2.70
C SER A 70 1.62 -9.03 -2.30
N ILE A 71 0.43 -9.34 -2.85
CA ILE A 71 -0.33 -10.54 -2.48
C ILE A 71 -1.27 -10.97 -3.63
N PRO A 72 -1.51 -12.27 -3.88
CA PRO A 72 -2.64 -12.68 -4.69
C PRO A 72 -3.95 -12.13 -4.12
N SER A 73 -4.74 -11.40 -4.91
CA SER A 73 -5.94 -10.69 -4.41
C SER A 73 -6.94 -11.62 -3.72
N LYS A 74 -7.02 -12.88 -4.13
CA LYS A 74 -7.85 -13.91 -3.48
C LYS A 74 -7.44 -14.22 -2.02
N LYS A 75 -6.20 -13.89 -1.65
CA LYS A 75 -5.70 -14.04 -0.27
C LYS A 75 -5.98 -12.80 0.59
N LEU A 76 -6.31 -11.65 -0.01
CA LEU A 76 -6.66 -10.41 0.69
C LEU A 76 -8.15 -10.42 1.04
N THR A 77 -8.54 -11.28 1.98
CA THR A 77 -9.93 -11.40 2.44
C THR A 77 -10.24 -10.41 3.55
N LEU A 78 -11.50 -9.97 3.65
CA LEU A 78 -11.95 -9.08 4.73
C LEU A 78 -11.65 -9.65 6.12
N PHE A 79 -11.78 -10.97 6.30
CA PHE A 79 -11.44 -11.63 7.56
C PHE A 79 -9.96 -11.47 7.92
N ARG A 80 -9.05 -11.66 6.96
CA ARG A 80 -7.61 -11.46 7.20
C ARG A 80 -7.29 -10.00 7.49
N GLN A 81 -7.83 -9.08 6.70
CA GLN A 81 -7.66 -7.64 6.94
C GLN A 81 -8.14 -7.26 8.34
N PHE A 82 -9.32 -7.74 8.75
CA PHE A 82 -9.82 -7.55 10.10
C PHE A 82 -8.88 -8.12 11.16
N LEU A 83 -8.47 -9.39 11.03
CA LEU A 83 -7.59 -10.06 12.00
C LEU A 83 -6.26 -9.30 12.17
N TYR A 84 -5.64 -8.91 11.05
CA TYR A 84 -4.36 -8.18 11.08
C TYR A 84 -4.52 -6.70 11.47
N SER A 85 -5.73 -6.13 11.49
CA SER A 85 -5.98 -4.79 12.03
C SER A 85 -6.12 -4.76 13.57
N LEU A 86 -6.21 -5.90 14.24
CA LEU A 86 -6.39 -5.94 15.69
C LEU A 86 -5.27 -5.27 16.50
N PRO A 87 -3.97 -5.40 16.14
CA PRO A 87 -2.90 -4.69 16.83
C PRO A 87 -3.02 -3.16 16.73
N SER A 88 -3.41 -2.62 15.56
CA SER A 88 -3.63 -1.17 15.41
C SER A 88 -4.84 -0.69 16.20
N ARG A 89 -5.86 -1.54 16.40
CA ARG A 89 -6.99 -1.22 17.29
C ARG A 89 -6.60 -1.12 18.76
N LYS A 90 -5.55 -1.82 19.18
CA LYS A 90 -5.02 -1.69 20.55
C LYS A 90 -4.42 -0.31 20.76
N ILE A 91 -3.56 0.16 19.84
CA ILE A 91 -2.98 1.50 19.95
C ILE A 91 -4.06 2.58 19.95
N LEU A 92 -5.15 2.42 19.18
CA LEU A 92 -6.27 3.35 19.21
C LEU A 92 -6.89 3.53 20.60
N LYS A 93 -6.86 2.50 21.45
CA LYS A 93 -7.37 2.59 22.82
C LYS A 93 -6.41 3.34 23.76
N GLU A 94 -5.14 3.34 23.44
CA GLU A 94 -4.06 3.99 24.21
C GLU A 94 -3.94 5.49 23.87
N LEU A 95 -4.46 5.92 22.71
CA LEU A 95 -4.47 7.31 22.30
C LEU A 95 -5.37 8.18 23.20
N PRO A 96 -5.03 9.48 23.38
CA PRO A 96 -5.91 10.48 23.93
C PRO A 96 -7.30 10.45 23.27
N VAL A 97 -8.34 10.73 24.06
CA VAL A 97 -9.74 10.62 23.58
C VAL A 97 -9.98 11.48 22.34
N GLU A 98 -9.39 12.69 22.29
CA GLU A 98 -9.55 13.60 21.16
C GLU A 98 -8.86 13.07 19.89
N ASP A 99 -7.63 12.58 19.99
CA ASP A 99 -6.89 12.00 18.85
C ASP A 99 -7.63 10.79 18.30
N ARG A 100 -8.09 9.92 19.20
CA ARG A 100 -8.90 8.76 18.79
C ARG A 100 -10.18 9.18 18.08
N ARG A 101 -10.90 10.21 18.58
CA ARG A 101 -12.12 10.73 17.95
C ARG A 101 -11.82 11.29 16.56
N ARG A 102 -10.75 12.09 16.41
CA ARG A 102 -10.31 12.67 15.14
C ARG A 102 -9.97 11.58 14.12
N LEU A 103 -9.15 10.62 14.51
CA LEU A 103 -8.74 9.52 13.65
C LEU A 103 -9.91 8.66 13.18
N LEU A 104 -10.85 8.33 14.08
CA LEU A 104 -12.06 7.59 13.70
C LEU A 104 -12.95 8.38 12.74
N LYS A 105 -13.08 9.70 12.96
CA LYS A 105 -13.82 10.59 12.04
C LYS A 105 -13.16 10.62 10.65
N LYS A 106 -11.83 10.81 10.60
CA LYS A 106 -11.06 10.84 9.33
C LYS A 106 -11.12 9.50 8.60
N ASN A 107 -10.97 8.38 9.30
CA ASN A 107 -11.12 7.04 8.70
C ASN A 107 -12.52 6.82 8.08
N LYS A 108 -13.56 7.36 8.70
CA LYS A 108 -14.91 7.30 8.12
C LYS A 108 -15.02 8.08 6.81
N LEU A 109 -14.36 9.24 6.71
CA LEU A 109 -14.31 10.03 5.48
C LEU A 109 -13.49 9.32 4.40
N VAL A 110 -12.33 8.76 4.75
CA VAL A 110 -11.49 7.97 3.82
C VAL A 110 -12.25 6.79 3.24
N ALA A 111 -13.15 6.16 4.01
CA ALA A 111 -13.97 5.07 3.51
C ALA A 111 -14.95 5.47 2.38
N GLU A 112 -15.15 6.77 2.13
CA GLU A 112 -15.93 7.25 0.99
C GLU A 112 -15.22 7.05 -0.36
N ILE A 113 -13.88 7.03 -0.34
CA ILE A 113 -13.05 6.80 -1.54
C ILE A 113 -12.41 5.42 -1.53
N HIS A 114 -11.92 4.98 -0.37
CA HIS A 114 -11.29 3.67 -0.23
C HIS A 114 -12.36 2.60 0.07
N HIS A 115 -12.96 2.07 -0.98
CA HIS A 115 -14.07 1.14 -0.85
C HIS A 115 -13.66 -0.19 -0.22
N THR A 116 -14.50 -0.68 0.71
CA THR A 116 -14.34 -1.98 1.35
C THR A 116 -14.37 -3.14 0.33
N LEU A 117 -15.10 -2.96 -0.77
CA LEU A 117 -15.16 -3.95 -1.85
C LEU A 117 -14.06 -3.67 -2.87
N PRO A 118 -13.25 -4.66 -3.22
CA PRO A 118 -12.16 -4.48 -4.17
C PRO A 118 -12.69 -4.06 -5.55
N TRP A 119 -12.41 -2.82 -5.96
CA TRP A 119 -12.80 -2.23 -7.23
C TRP A 119 -12.41 -3.10 -8.44
N HIS A 120 -11.22 -3.72 -8.36
CA HIS A 120 -10.66 -4.53 -9.45
C HIS A 120 -11.51 -5.76 -9.82
N LYS A 121 -12.40 -6.24 -8.93
CA LYS A 121 -13.30 -7.36 -9.23
C LYS A 121 -14.26 -7.08 -10.36
N LYS A 122 -14.55 -5.80 -10.67
CA LYS A 122 -15.32 -5.39 -11.85
C LYS A 122 -14.59 -5.72 -13.14
N TYR A 123 -13.26 -5.75 -13.11
CA TYR A 123 -12.39 -5.84 -14.28
C TYR A 123 -11.69 -7.18 -14.45
N THR A 124 -11.43 -7.89 -13.35
CA THR A 124 -10.66 -9.13 -13.36
C THR A 124 -11.09 -10.09 -12.27
N LYS A 125 -11.05 -11.39 -12.61
CA LYS A 125 -11.35 -12.48 -11.65
C LYS A 125 -10.08 -13.05 -11.03
N ASN A 126 -8.91 -12.81 -11.61
CA ASN A 126 -7.62 -13.35 -11.17
C ASN A 126 -6.56 -12.26 -11.17
N SER A 127 -6.32 -11.68 -10.01
CA SER A 127 -5.39 -10.56 -9.88
C SER A 127 -4.38 -10.74 -8.74
N TYR A 128 -3.28 -10.04 -8.91
CA TYR A 128 -2.20 -9.88 -7.94
C TYR A 128 -2.16 -8.41 -7.49
N TYR A 129 -2.30 -8.18 -6.21
CA TYR A 129 -2.37 -6.85 -5.63
C TYR A 129 -0.99 -6.39 -5.15
N ILE A 130 -0.58 -5.22 -5.58
CA ILE A 130 0.59 -4.50 -5.05
C ILE A 130 0.07 -3.43 -4.10
N ALA A 131 0.40 -3.55 -2.81
CA ALA A 131 -0.06 -2.61 -1.79
C ALA A 131 0.87 -1.42 -1.63
N GLN A 132 2.18 -1.68 -1.59
CA GLN A 132 3.17 -0.64 -1.34
C GLN A 132 4.37 -0.82 -2.25
N ILE A 133 4.87 0.30 -2.78
CA ILE A 133 6.17 0.39 -3.45
C ILE A 133 6.86 1.63 -2.88
N ALA A 134 8.00 1.44 -2.24
CA ALA A 134 8.82 2.53 -1.73
C ALA A 134 10.23 2.44 -2.32
N VAL A 135 10.77 3.59 -2.75
CA VAL A 135 12.14 3.74 -3.26
C VAL A 135 12.81 4.89 -2.52
N ALA A 136 14.04 4.69 -2.07
CA ALA A 136 14.84 5.71 -1.41
C ALA A 136 14.97 6.95 -2.30
N LYS A 137 14.97 8.16 -1.70
CA LYS A 137 15.01 9.42 -2.46
C LYS A 137 16.26 9.49 -3.37
N GLU A 138 17.40 9.08 -2.83
CA GLU A 138 18.71 9.01 -3.52
C GLU A 138 18.77 7.96 -4.63
N ALA A 139 17.88 6.97 -4.60
CA ALA A 139 17.81 5.92 -5.60
C ALA A 139 16.72 6.18 -6.68
N LYS A 140 16.07 7.34 -6.66
CA LYS A 140 15.12 7.72 -7.71
C LYS A 140 15.84 7.84 -9.06
N GLY A 141 15.22 7.32 -10.12
CA GLY A 141 15.81 7.33 -11.46
C GLY A 141 16.86 6.25 -11.72
N THR A 142 17.34 5.51 -10.72
CA THR A 142 18.39 4.48 -10.88
C THR A 142 17.85 3.09 -11.29
N GLY A 143 16.56 2.99 -11.60
CA GLY A 143 15.91 1.74 -12.05
C GLY A 143 15.50 0.78 -10.93
N VAL A 144 15.57 1.18 -9.65
CA VAL A 144 15.16 0.35 -8.51
C VAL A 144 13.70 -0.10 -8.65
N MET A 145 12.78 0.80 -9.02
CA MET A 145 11.38 0.44 -9.22
C MET A 145 11.20 -0.65 -10.28
N ARG A 146 11.96 -0.58 -11.39
CA ARG A 146 11.98 -1.64 -12.42
C ARG A 146 12.45 -2.97 -11.85
N LYS A 147 13.51 -2.96 -11.03
CA LYS A 147 14.04 -4.17 -10.38
C LYS A 147 13.02 -4.80 -9.42
N LEU A 148 12.21 -4.00 -8.73
CA LEU A 148 11.13 -4.48 -7.85
C LEU A 148 9.96 -5.07 -8.64
N LEU A 149 9.55 -4.43 -9.73
CA LEU A 149 8.36 -4.81 -10.51
C LEU A 149 8.60 -5.98 -11.47
N THR A 150 9.78 -6.07 -12.09
CA THR A 150 10.06 -7.06 -13.14
C THR A 150 9.79 -8.51 -12.73
N PRO A 151 10.21 -9.00 -11.54
CA PRO A 151 9.91 -10.37 -11.11
C PRO A 151 8.43 -10.62 -10.90
N ILE A 152 7.70 -9.63 -10.36
CA ILE A 152 6.24 -9.73 -10.17
C ILE A 152 5.56 -9.84 -11.53
N PHE A 153 5.97 -9.03 -12.51
CA PHE A 153 5.42 -9.09 -13.87
C PHE A 153 5.63 -10.47 -14.51
N ALA A 154 6.85 -11.03 -14.37
CA ALA A 154 7.15 -12.36 -14.89
C ALA A 154 6.31 -13.44 -14.20
N ASP A 155 6.18 -13.40 -12.88
CA ASP A 155 5.38 -14.35 -12.11
C ASP A 155 3.89 -14.27 -12.48
N CYS A 156 3.34 -13.06 -12.56
CA CYS A 156 1.95 -12.83 -12.91
C CYS A 156 1.64 -13.24 -14.35
N GLN A 157 2.56 -12.96 -15.29
CA GLN A 157 2.42 -13.38 -16.68
C GLN A 157 2.34 -14.91 -16.81
N ARG A 158 3.23 -15.64 -16.10
CA ARG A 158 3.21 -17.13 -16.10
C ARG A 158 1.92 -17.70 -15.50
N GLN A 159 1.33 -17.03 -14.51
CA GLN A 159 0.12 -17.46 -13.82
C GLN A 159 -1.17 -16.89 -14.44
N ASN A 160 -1.07 -16.16 -15.54
CA ASN A 160 -2.19 -15.46 -16.17
C ASN A 160 -3.00 -14.62 -15.16
N MET A 161 -2.27 -13.81 -14.37
CA MET A 161 -2.83 -12.91 -13.37
C MET A 161 -2.65 -11.47 -13.80
N ASP A 162 -3.73 -10.69 -13.76
CA ASP A 162 -3.64 -9.24 -13.88
C ASP A 162 -3.00 -8.65 -12.62
N ILE A 163 -2.35 -7.51 -12.74
CA ILE A 163 -1.75 -6.82 -11.58
C ILE A 163 -2.56 -5.56 -11.32
N VAL A 164 -2.89 -5.32 -10.06
CA VAL A 164 -3.69 -4.17 -9.63
C VAL A 164 -3.01 -3.43 -8.49
N LEU A 165 -3.16 -2.12 -8.47
CA LEU A 165 -2.68 -1.25 -7.40
C LEU A 165 -3.53 0.01 -7.33
N GLU A 166 -3.45 0.72 -6.20
CA GLU A 166 -3.95 2.07 -6.05
C GLU A 166 -2.81 3.03 -5.70
N THR A 167 -2.98 4.30 -6.03
CA THR A 167 -2.12 5.38 -5.55
C THR A 167 -2.96 6.63 -5.26
N MET A 168 -2.63 7.33 -4.18
CA MET A 168 -3.24 8.61 -3.79
C MET A 168 -2.40 9.80 -4.29
N THR A 169 -1.44 9.56 -5.17
CA THR A 169 -0.57 10.58 -5.74
C THR A 169 -0.70 10.57 -7.25
N GLU A 170 -1.33 11.59 -7.81
CA GLU A 170 -1.54 11.73 -9.26
C GLU A 170 -0.24 11.60 -10.07
N ALA A 171 0.84 12.22 -9.58
CA ALA A 171 2.17 12.16 -10.23
C ALA A 171 2.74 10.74 -10.38
N ASN A 172 2.20 9.75 -9.67
CA ASN A 172 2.57 8.35 -9.84
C ASN A 172 1.86 7.67 -11.02
N VAL A 173 0.73 8.20 -11.49
CA VAL A 173 -0.05 7.59 -12.59
C VAL A 173 0.81 7.41 -13.84
N PRO A 174 1.46 8.47 -14.40
CA PRO A 174 2.30 8.30 -15.59
C PRO A 174 3.50 7.38 -15.35
N ILE A 175 4.00 7.28 -14.12
CA ILE A 175 5.07 6.33 -13.78
C ILE A 175 4.55 4.90 -13.94
N TYR A 176 3.38 4.58 -13.40
CA TYR A 176 2.78 3.24 -13.55
C TYR A 176 2.38 2.95 -15.00
N GLU A 177 1.89 3.94 -15.74
CA GLU A 177 1.58 3.80 -17.17
C GLU A 177 2.84 3.43 -17.99
N HIS A 178 3.99 4.02 -17.68
CA HIS A 178 5.28 3.64 -18.28
C HIS A 178 5.62 2.15 -18.03
N PHE A 179 5.17 1.58 -16.92
CA PHE A 179 5.29 0.15 -16.63
C PHE A 179 4.16 -0.71 -17.24
N GLY A 180 3.26 -0.11 -18.02
CA GLY A 180 2.20 -0.79 -18.74
C GLY A 180 0.93 -1.02 -17.93
N PHE A 181 0.75 -0.29 -16.84
CA PHE A 181 -0.55 -0.18 -16.18
C PHE A 181 -1.45 0.77 -16.99
N LYS A 182 -2.75 0.65 -16.76
CA LYS A 182 -3.76 1.57 -17.28
C LYS A 182 -4.64 2.04 -16.14
N LEU A 183 -4.96 3.32 -16.12
CA LEU A 183 -5.94 3.88 -15.20
C LEU A 183 -7.31 3.26 -15.50
N ALA A 184 -7.95 2.71 -14.47
CA ALA A 184 -9.24 2.05 -14.55
C ALA A 184 -10.36 2.87 -13.91
N GLU A 185 -10.12 3.41 -12.71
CA GLU A 185 -11.07 4.24 -11.96
C GLU A 185 -10.33 5.34 -11.21
N ILE A 186 -11.03 6.42 -10.90
CA ILE A 186 -10.62 7.46 -9.95
C ILE A 186 -11.74 7.52 -8.92
N HIS A 187 -11.38 7.37 -7.65
CA HIS A 187 -12.30 7.55 -6.55
C HIS A 187 -12.04 8.90 -5.87
N GLN A 188 -13.09 9.68 -5.69
CA GLN A 188 -13.01 11.02 -5.10
C GLN A 188 -14.20 11.28 -4.19
N SER A 189 -14.05 12.17 -3.22
CA SER A 189 -15.10 12.68 -2.34
C SER A 189 -14.83 14.15 -2.02
N GLN A 190 -15.90 14.92 -1.85
CA GLN A 190 -15.78 16.32 -1.41
C GLN A 190 -15.23 16.47 0.03
N ASN A 191 -15.22 15.38 0.81
CA ASN A 191 -14.80 15.36 2.20
C ASN A 191 -13.34 14.94 2.39
N VAL A 192 -12.66 14.55 1.30
CA VAL A 192 -11.28 14.05 1.31
C VAL A 192 -10.45 14.86 0.33
N PRO A 193 -9.30 15.44 0.73
CA PRO A 193 -8.54 16.38 -0.09
C PRO A 193 -7.70 15.71 -1.20
N TYR A 194 -7.73 14.41 -1.33
CA TYR A 194 -6.97 13.64 -2.33
C TYR A 194 -7.89 12.65 -3.04
N GLU A 195 -7.41 12.14 -4.16
CA GLU A 195 -8.09 11.13 -4.98
C GLU A 195 -7.35 9.80 -4.88
N GLU A 196 -8.07 8.69 -5.12
CA GLU A 196 -7.50 7.36 -5.26
C GLU A 196 -7.54 6.94 -6.74
N TYR A 197 -6.36 6.75 -7.32
CA TYR A 197 -6.17 6.32 -8.70
C TYR A 197 -5.97 4.81 -8.73
N CYS A 198 -6.92 4.11 -9.34
CA CYS A 198 -6.95 2.64 -9.44
C CYS A 198 -6.37 2.20 -10.80
N LEU A 199 -5.28 1.44 -10.78
CA LEU A 199 -4.58 1.05 -12.00
C LEU A 199 -4.52 -0.48 -12.15
N ILE A 200 -4.61 -0.93 -13.42
CA ILE A 200 -4.56 -2.34 -13.79
C ILE A 200 -3.55 -2.57 -14.92
N LYS A 201 -2.71 -3.60 -14.75
CA LYS A 201 -1.87 -4.15 -15.81
C LYS A 201 -2.36 -5.55 -16.16
N ARG A 202 -2.79 -5.72 -17.42
CA ARG A 202 -3.29 -7.00 -17.90
C ARG A 202 -2.16 -7.99 -18.17
N ALA A 203 -2.38 -9.24 -17.79
CA ALA A 203 -1.57 -10.32 -18.31
C ALA A 203 -1.78 -10.41 -19.83
N LYS A 204 -0.70 -10.61 -20.58
CA LYS A 204 -0.81 -10.86 -22.02
C LYS A 204 -1.46 -12.24 -22.23
N LYS A 205 -2.55 -12.29 -22.95
CA LYS A 205 -3.13 -13.58 -23.39
C LYS A 205 -2.15 -14.21 -24.38
N ASN A 206 -1.68 -15.39 -24.07
CA ASN A 206 -0.98 -16.23 -25.04
C ASN A 206 -1.97 -16.73 -26.09
#